data_3af171577df53af07f2f2c6618f2f124
#
_entry.id   3af171577df53af07f2f2c6618f2f124
#
_cell.length_a   1.000
_cell.length_b   1.000
_cell.length_c   1.000
_cell.angle_alpha   90.00
_cell.angle_beta   90.00
_cell.angle_gamma   90.00
#
_symmetry.space_group_name_H-M   'P 1'
#
loop_
_entity.id
_entity.type
_entity.pdbx_description
1 polymer ?
#
loop_
_entity_poly.entity_id
_entity_poly.type
_entity_poly.pdbx_seq_one_letter_code
_entity_poly.pdbx_strand_id
1 'polypeptide(L)'
;MKVVFISNYFNHHQAPFSEAMNKLTNGNYWFVAVEEMSEERKNMGWEHDDLPDYVIKSYKSKESLDYAKRKIDEADTVIFGLSGWKNFKLIQKRLRQKKLTFRYSERIYKEGFKWHRFPIQALKHWLVGGRCSCLYMLCASAYTAQDYAKTGCYLNRTYEWGYFPKTKRYDIDEMMGKKLSARSAGWKHPCASILWAGRLIGLKHPDVSIRLAAALKEKGYSFKMSIIGNGEMEQQLHDMICDKNLDDCIEMLGAMSPDEVRKHMEGADIYLFTSDFNEGWGAVLNESMNSGCAVVASHAIGAVPFLIKDTVNGLVYQNGDECHLEMQVRRLLDDKNYRNQIGREAYKTIINMWNADNAANRFLTLAKSLQKGNGADLFDDGPCSKAQIIKNNWFTC
;
A
#
# COMPACT_ATOMS: atom_id res chain seq x y z
N MET A 1 -19.23 -6.82 -18.69
CA MET A 1 -18.60 -5.47 -18.65
C MET A 1 -17.16 -5.63 -19.10
N LYS A 2 -16.74 -4.86 -20.10
CA LYS A 2 -15.35 -4.81 -20.59
C LYS A 2 -14.58 -3.77 -19.76
N VAL A 3 -13.48 -4.17 -19.13
CA VAL A 3 -12.67 -3.32 -18.26
C VAL A 3 -11.23 -3.30 -18.74
N VAL A 4 -10.60 -2.13 -18.78
CA VAL A 4 -9.18 -1.97 -19.06
C VAL A 4 -8.51 -1.23 -17.92
N PHE A 5 -7.39 -1.76 -17.42
CA PHE A 5 -6.51 -1.09 -16.48
C PHE A 5 -5.19 -0.73 -17.15
N ILE A 6 -4.83 0.54 -17.15
CA ILE A 6 -3.59 1.05 -17.77
C ILE A 6 -2.63 1.46 -16.66
N SER A 7 -1.42 0.89 -16.68
CA SER A 7 -0.36 1.24 -15.73
C SER A 7 1.01 1.20 -16.43
N ASN A 8 2.08 1.62 -15.72
CA ASN A 8 3.43 1.57 -16.26
C ASN A 8 3.84 0.13 -16.63
N TYR A 9 3.90 -0.77 -15.70
CA TYR A 9 4.23 -2.18 -15.90
C TYR A 9 3.36 -3.06 -15.01
N PHE A 10 3.25 -4.33 -15.37
CA PHE A 10 2.56 -5.34 -14.58
C PHE A 10 3.50 -5.87 -13.50
N ASN A 11 3.08 -5.90 -12.25
CA ASN A 11 3.88 -6.33 -11.12
C ASN A 11 3.06 -7.15 -10.11
N HIS A 12 3.74 -7.76 -9.14
CA HIS A 12 3.15 -8.61 -8.12
C HIS A 12 2.09 -7.93 -7.23
N HIS A 13 2.10 -6.59 -7.11
CA HIS A 13 1.04 -5.87 -6.37
C HIS A 13 -0.24 -5.69 -7.18
N GLN A 14 -0.15 -5.76 -8.52
CA GLN A 14 -1.29 -5.57 -9.42
C GLN A 14 -1.84 -6.90 -9.94
N ALA A 15 -1.02 -7.94 -9.94
CA ALA A 15 -1.39 -9.26 -10.45
C ALA A 15 -2.62 -9.86 -9.75
N PRO A 16 -2.74 -9.87 -8.40
CA PRO A 16 -3.90 -10.47 -7.75
C PRO A 16 -5.22 -9.77 -8.08
N PHE A 17 -5.23 -8.44 -8.13
CA PHE A 17 -6.41 -7.67 -8.53
C PHE A 17 -6.78 -7.95 -10.00
N SER A 18 -5.78 -8.00 -10.89
CA SER A 18 -5.99 -8.27 -12.31
C SER A 18 -6.53 -9.67 -12.55
N GLU A 19 -6.04 -10.67 -11.82
CA GLU A 19 -6.52 -12.03 -11.86
C GLU A 19 -7.99 -12.13 -11.41
N ALA A 20 -8.34 -11.51 -10.27
CA ALA A 20 -9.69 -11.44 -9.77
C ALA A 20 -10.64 -10.74 -10.77
N MET A 21 -10.20 -9.64 -11.38
CA MET A 21 -10.95 -8.92 -12.41
C MET A 21 -11.18 -9.79 -13.65
N ASN A 22 -10.14 -10.46 -14.14
CA ASN A 22 -10.24 -11.34 -15.30
C ASN A 22 -11.28 -12.47 -15.07
N LYS A 23 -11.23 -13.09 -13.90
CA LYS A 23 -12.20 -14.12 -13.48
C LYS A 23 -13.62 -13.57 -13.41
N LEU A 24 -13.85 -12.46 -12.70
CA LEU A 24 -15.17 -11.87 -12.49
C LEU A 24 -15.80 -11.29 -13.77
N THR A 25 -14.99 -10.93 -14.76
CA THR A 25 -15.47 -10.42 -16.06
C THR A 25 -15.56 -11.50 -17.14
N ASN A 26 -15.28 -12.77 -16.80
CA ASN A 26 -15.23 -13.90 -17.75
C ASN A 26 -14.31 -13.58 -18.95
N GLY A 27 -13.07 -13.12 -18.68
CA GLY A 27 -12.08 -12.80 -19.70
C GLY A 27 -12.26 -11.43 -20.39
N ASN A 28 -13.21 -10.60 -19.95
CA ASN A 28 -13.40 -9.24 -20.49
C ASN A 28 -12.63 -8.19 -19.70
N TYR A 29 -11.43 -8.52 -19.28
CA TYR A 29 -10.48 -7.65 -18.60
C TYR A 29 -9.15 -7.61 -19.34
N TRP A 30 -8.53 -6.44 -19.44
CA TRP A 30 -7.19 -6.26 -20.00
C TRP A 30 -6.39 -5.32 -19.12
N PHE A 31 -5.14 -5.72 -18.88
CA PHE A 31 -4.12 -4.86 -18.27
C PHE A 31 -3.19 -4.35 -19.37
N VAL A 32 -3.07 -3.04 -19.51
CA VAL A 32 -2.18 -2.42 -20.51
C VAL A 32 -0.96 -1.86 -19.81
N ALA A 33 0.19 -2.53 -19.99
CA ALA A 33 1.50 -2.03 -19.59
C ALA A 33 2.05 -1.08 -20.67
N VAL A 34 2.44 0.14 -20.27
CA VAL A 34 2.91 1.16 -21.22
C VAL A 34 4.41 1.40 -21.18
N GLU A 35 5.11 0.83 -20.21
CA GLU A 35 6.56 0.95 -20.02
C GLU A 35 7.13 -0.42 -19.67
N GLU A 36 8.37 -0.66 -20.00
CA GLU A 36 9.13 -1.82 -19.52
C GLU A 36 9.52 -1.62 -18.06
N MET A 37 9.62 -2.71 -17.32
CA MET A 37 10.08 -2.67 -15.93
C MET A 37 11.57 -2.37 -15.89
N SER A 38 12.01 -1.48 -15.00
CA SER A 38 13.42 -1.16 -14.82
C SER A 38 14.21 -2.37 -14.28
N GLU A 39 15.48 -2.49 -14.66
CA GLU A 39 16.36 -3.58 -14.19
C GLU A 39 16.47 -3.64 -12.65
N GLU A 40 16.49 -2.48 -11.99
CA GLU A 40 16.46 -2.41 -10.52
C GLU A 40 15.29 -3.20 -9.93
N ARG A 41 14.09 -3.07 -10.52
CA ARG A 41 12.88 -3.74 -10.04
C ARG A 41 12.82 -5.21 -10.45
N LYS A 42 13.35 -5.56 -11.61
CA LYS A 42 13.53 -6.96 -12.00
C LYS A 42 14.44 -7.69 -11.02
N ASN A 43 15.56 -7.06 -10.64
CA ASN A 43 16.50 -7.59 -9.64
C ASN A 43 15.89 -7.73 -8.24
N MET A 44 14.85 -6.95 -7.92
CA MET A 44 14.05 -7.10 -6.70
C MET A 44 13.00 -8.23 -6.79
N GLY A 45 12.96 -9.02 -7.88
CA GLY A 45 12.01 -10.10 -8.06
C GLY A 45 10.57 -9.66 -8.36
N TRP A 46 10.39 -8.46 -8.94
CA TRP A 46 9.06 -7.93 -9.27
C TRP A 46 8.55 -8.39 -10.64
N GLU A 47 9.42 -8.95 -11.48
CA GLU A 47 9.06 -9.45 -12.81
C GLU A 47 8.35 -10.81 -12.71
N HIS A 48 7.37 -11.01 -13.57
CA HIS A 48 6.72 -12.31 -13.78
C HIS A 48 7.28 -12.92 -15.07
N ASP A 49 7.82 -14.12 -15.02
CA ASP A 49 8.39 -14.84 -16.16
C ASP A 49 7.31 -15.10 -17.22
N ASP A 50 6.14 -15.56 -16.80
CA ASP A 50 4.98 -15.80 -17.66
C ASP A 50 3.87 -14.78 -17.36
N LEU A 51 3.57 -13.92 -18.35
CA LEU A 51 2.49 -12.98 -18.25
C LEU A 51 1.17 -13.58 -18.75
N PRO A 52 0.07 -13.39 -18.01
CA PRO A 52 -1.25 -13.82 -18.46
C PRO A 52 -1.68 -13.17 -19.78
N ASP A 53 -2.51 -13.87 -20.58
CA ASP A 53 -2.98 -13.41 -21.89
C ASP A 53 -3.74 -12.08 -21.86
N TYR A 54 -4.29 -11.69 -20.72
CA TYR A 54 -4.95 -10.41 -20.56
C TYR A 54 -3.98 -9.24 -20.38
N VAL A 55 -2.66 -9.46 -20.31
CA VAL A 55 -1.64 -8.41 -20.18
C VAL A 55 -1.12 -8.01 -21.55
N ILE A 56 -1.31 -6.75 -21.92
CA ILE A 56 -0.88 -6.17 -23.19
C ILE A 56 0.34 -5.27 -22.94
N LYS A 57 1.52 -5.64 -23.45
CA LYS A 57 2.75 -4.81 -23.44
C LYS A 57 2.67 -3.82 -24.62
N SER A 58 1.99 -2.67 -24.44
CA SER A 58 1.74 -1.71 -25.53
C SER A 58 2.98 -1.02 -26.07
N TYR A 59 4.09 -1.06 -25.34
CA TYR A 59 5.39 -0.50 -25.73
C TYR A 59 6.21 -1.42 -26.66
N LYS A 60 5.83 -2.71 -26.79
CA LYS A 60 6.65 -3.72 -27.46
C LYS A 60 6.63 -3.59 -29.00
N SER A 61 5.45 -3.25 -29.57
CA SER A 61 5.30 -3.08 -31.02
C SER A 61 4.13 -2.14 -31.36
N LYS A 62 4.07 -1.69 -32.63
CA LYS A 62 2.97 -0.88 -33.15
C LYS A 62 1.64 -1.66 -33.12
N GLU A 63 1.66 -2.94 -33.46
CA GLU A 63 0.50 -3.84 -33.46
C GLU A 63 -0.06 -3.98 -32.04
N SER A 64 0.84 -4.15 -31.05
CA SER A 64 0.48 -4.23 -29.64
C SER A 64 -0.13 -2.92 -29.11
N LEU A 65 0.43 -1.77 -29.52
CA LEU A 65 -0.13 -0.46 -29.20
C LEU A 65 -1.50 -0.25 -29.83
N ASP A 66 -1.70 -0.63 -31.08
CA ASP A 66 -2.97 -0.48 -31.78
C ASP A 66 -4.03 -1.46 -31.23
N TYR A 67 -3.60 -2.65 -30.81
CA TYR A 67 -4.48 -3.58 -30.09
C TYR A 67 -4.93 -3.01 -28.74
N ALA A 68 -3.99 -2.45 -27.95
CA ALA A 68 -4.31 -1.79 -26.68
C ALA A 68 -5.30 -0.63 -26.88
N LYS A 69 -5.10 0.23 -27.89
CA LYS A 69 -6.02 1.33 -28.21
C LYS A 69 -7.43 0.83 -28.55
N ARG A 70 -7.55 -0.24 -29.35
CA ARG A 70 -8.87 -0.84 -29.63
C ARG A 70 -9.55 -1.30 -28.35
N LYS A 71 -8.85 -2.02 -27.47
CA LYS A 71 -9.41 -2.46 -26.19
C LYS A 71 -9.85 -1.29 -25.31
N ILE A 72 -9.08 -0.21 -25.24
CA ILE A 72 -9.42 1.01 -24.52
C ILE A 72 -10.67 1.68 -25.09
N ASP A 73 -10.80 1.73 -26.42
CA ASP A 73 -11.96 2.32 -27.09
C ASP A 73 -13.24 1.49 -26.90
N GLU A 74 -13.14 0.16 -26.93
CA GLU A 74 -14.25 -0.77 -26.73
C GLU A 74 -14.68 -0.90 -25.26
N ALA A 75 -13.79 -0.57 -24.31
CA ALA A 75 -14.06 -0.79 -22.90
C ALA A 75 -15.24 0.05 -22.37
N ASP A 76 -16.09 -0.59 -21.59
CA ASP A 76 -17.15 0.08 -20.83
C ASP A 76 -16.55 1.01 -19.76
N THR A 77 -15.50 0.54 -19.10
CA THR A 77 -14.80 1.24 -18.02
C THR A 77 -13.30 1.13 -18.20
N VAL A 78 -12.59 2.23 -17.96
CA VAL A 78 -11.11 2.26 -17.97
C VAL A 78 -10.59 2.88 -16.67
N ILE A 79 -9.57 2.24 -16.10
CA ILE A 79 -8.79 2.73 -14.95
C ILE A 79 -7.44 3.22 -15.48
N PHE A 80 -7.12 4.48 -15.28
CA PHE A 80 -5.82 5.08 -15.60
C PHE A 80 -4.95 5.19 -14.37
N GLY A 81 -3.98 4.27 -14.22
CA GLY A 81 -3.02 4.21 -13.12
C GLY A 81 -1.76 5.06 -13.33
N LEU A 82 -1.70 5.84 -14.40
CA LEU A 82 -0.59 6.73 -14.72
C LEU A 82 -0.95 8.20 -14.53
N SER A 83 0.07 9.07 -14.62
CA SER A 83 -0.16 10.51 -14.71
C SER A 83 -1.24 10.82 -15.73
N GLY A 84 -2.26 11.57 -15.31
CA GLY A 84 -3.34 11.98 -16.20
C GLY A 84 -2.83 12.75 -17.43
N TRP A 85 -1.67 13.43 -17.30
CA TRP A 85 -1.07 14.16 -18.40
C TRP A 85 -0.48 13.23 -19.49
N LYS A 86 0.18 12.14 -19.11
CA LYS A 86 0.66 11.12 -20.07
C LYS A 86 -0.48 10.51 -20.88
N ASN A 87 -1.67 10.37 -20.29
CA ASN A 87 -2.86 9.79 -20.92
C ASN A 87 -3.90 10.83 -21.39
N PHE A 88 -3.54 12.10 -21.44
CA PHE A 88 -4.45 13.21 -21.68
C PHE A 88 -5.38 12.98 -22.88
N LYS A 89 -4.83 12.64 -24.05
CA LYS A 89 -5.63 12.43 -25.28
C LYS A 89 -6.65 11.29 -25.13
N LEU A 90 -6.25 10.17 -24.49
CA LEU A 90 -7.12 9.01 -24.29
C LEU A 90 -8.24 9.33 -23.30
N ILE A 91 -7.90 10.00 -22.19
CA ILE A 91 -8.91 10.43 -21.20
C ILE A 91 -9.90 11.38 -21.87
N GLN A 92 -9.44 12.43 -22.57
CA GLN A 92 -10.31 13.39 -23.24
C GLN A 92 -11.23 12.74 -24.27
N LYS A 93 -10.74 11.78 -25.04
CA LYS A 93 -11.55 11.02 -26.00
C LYS A 93 -12.71 10.32 -25.29
N ARG A 94 -12.45 9.63 -24.18
CA ARG A 94 -13.47 8.90 -23.41
C ARG A 94 -14.48 9.86 -22.77
N LEU A 95 -14.01 10.99 -22.20
CA LEU A 95 -14.88 11.97 -21.56
C LEU A 95 -15.85 12.64 -22.56
N ARG A 96 -15.39 12.92 -23.78
CA ARG A 96 -16.27 13.40 -24.87
C ARG A 96 -17.36 12.38 -25.22
N GLN A 97 -17.07 11.10 -25.11
CA GLN A 97 -18.02 10.01 -25.32
C GLN A 97 -18.89 9.72 -24.07
N LYS A 98 -18.70 10.48 -22.98
CA LYS A 98 -19.37 10.26 -21.67
C LYS A 98 -19.15 8.84 -21.10
N LYS A 99 -18.05 8.18 -21.46
CA LYS A 99 -17.72 6.84 -20.98
C LYS A 99 -17.14 6.90 -19.56
N LEU A 100 -17.61 6.00 -18.70
CA LEU A 100 -17.12 5.86 -17.33
C LEU A 100 -15.61 5.66 -17.31
N THR A 101 -14.94 6.52 -16.55
CA THR A 101 -13.48 6.56 -16.49
C THR A 101 -13.03 6.77 -15.05
N PHE A 102 -12.04 6.01 -14.63
CA PHE A 102 -11.38 6.17 -13.35
C PHE A 102 -9.94 6.59 -13.57
N ARG A 103 -9.44 7.44 -12.68
CA ARG A 103 -8.02 7.60 -12.42
C ARG A 103 -7.69 6.92 -11.11
N TYR A 104 -6.48 6.40 -11.03
CA TYR A 104 -5.91 5.79 -9.85
C TYR A 104 -4.64 6.58 -9.49
N SER A 105 -4.54 7.06 -8.27
CA SER A 105 -3.42 7.92 -7.86
C SER A 105 -3.16 7.81 -6.37
N GLU A 106 -1.88 7.79 -6.02
CA GLU A 106 -1.42 8.18 -4.70
C GLU A 106 -1.56 9.69 -4.50
N ARG A 107 -1.22 10.19 -3.31
CA ARG A 107 -1.20 11.62 -3.02
C ARG A 107 -0.25 12.38 -3.95
N ILE A 108 -0.58 13.63 -4.25
CA ILE A 108 0.22 14.48 -5.16
C ILE A 108 1.15 15.45 -4.43
N TYR A 109 0.88 15.73 -3.15
CA TYR A 109 1.70 16.63 -2.33
C TYR A 109 2.55 15.87 -1.31
N LYS A 110 3.37 14.91 -1.79
CA LYS A 110 4.25 14.09 -0.95
C LYS A 110 5.24 14.96 -0.15
N GLU A 111 5.86 15.93 -0.81
CA GLU A 111 6.83 16.89 -0.20
C GLU A 111 6.16 18.12 0.42
N GLY A 112 4.87 18.03 0.75
CA GLY A 112 4.09 19.16 1.23
C GLY A 112 3.47 20.01 0.11
N PHE A 113 2.59 20.90 0.51
CA PHE A 113 1.88 21.79 -0.40
C PHE A 113 2.75 22.99 -0.79
N LYS A 114 3.10 23.08 -2.09
CA LYS A 114 3.91 24.17 -2.65
C LYS A 114 3.00 25.15 -3.36
N TRP A 115 2.62 26.25 -2.70
CA TRP A 115 1.65 27.23 -3.18
C TRP A 115 2.01 27.83 -4.56
N HIS A 116 3.30 28.05 -4.86
CA HIS A 116 3.77 28.60 -6.14
C HIS A 116 3.58 27.63 -7.32
N ARG A 117 3.53 26.32 -7.09
CA ARG A 117 3.26 25.29 -8.11
C ARG A 117 1.78 24.95 -8.25
N PHE A 118 0.98 25.39 -7.28
CA PHE A 118 -0.44 25.07 -7.21
C PHE A 118 -1.26 25.49 -8.43
N PRO A 119 -1.15 26.72 -9.00
CA PRO A 119 -1.96 27.12 -10.16
C PRO A 119 -1.72 26.22 -11.38
N ILE A 120 -0.46 25.85 -11.63
CA ILE A 120 -0.09 24.98 -12.75
C ILE A 120 -0.63 23.56 -12.53
N GLN A 121 -0.55 23.06 -11.31
CA GLN A 121 -1.09 21.73 -10.97
C GLN A 121 -2.61 21.70 -11.07
N ALA A 122 -3.30 22.71 -10.54
CA ALA A 122 -4.75 22.83 -10.64
C ALA A 122 -5.19 22.87 -12.10
N LEU A 123 -4.56 23.71 -12.91
CA LEU A 123 -4.84 23.81 -14.36
C LEU A 123 -4.63 22.47 -15.07
N LYS A 124 -3.53 21.76 -14.80
CA LYS A 124 -3.29 20.42 -15.36
C LYS A 124 -4.42 19.44 -15.03
N HIS A 125 -4.87 19.42 -13.79
CA HIS A 125 -5.95 18.52 -13.36
C HIS A 125 -7.30 18.91 -13.95
N TRP A 126 -7.58 20.19 -14.12
CA TRP A 126 -8.78 20.68 -14.83
C TRP A 126 -8.77 20.27 -16.29
N LEU A 127 -7.65 20.49 -17.00
CA LEU A 127 -7.49 20.11 -18.39
C LEU A 127 -7.63 18.61 -18.63
N VAL A 128 -7.17 17.78 -17.71
CA VAL A 128 -7.36 16.31 -17.77
C VAL A 128 -8.84 15.92 -17.57
N GLY A 129 -9.69 16.84 -17.14
CA GLY A 129 -11.12 16.59 -16.94
C GLY A 129 -11.51 16.32 -15.49
N GLY A 130 -10.70 16.72 -14.51
CA GLY A 130 -10.97 16.50 -13.09
C GLY A 130 -12.28 17.06 -12.56
N ARG A 131 -12.98 17.91 -13.34
CA ARG A 131 -14.32 18.44 -13.08
C ARG A 131 -15.43 17.68 -13.83
N CYS A 132 -15.09 16.76 -14.75
CA CYS A 132 -16.08 16.01 -15.54
C CYS A 132 -16.81 14.99 -14.67
N SER A 133 -18.13 14.90 -14.82
CA SER A 133 -19.00 14.02 -14.02
C SER A 133 -18.77 12.53 -14.25
N CYS A 134 -18.22 12.12 -15.40
CA CYS A 134 -17.92 10.73 -15.72
C CYS A 134 -16.46 10.31 -15.42
N LEU A 135 -15.68 11.19 -14.77
CA LEU A 135 -14.32 10.91 -14.31
C LEU A 135 -14.24 10.84 -12.79
N TYR A 136 -13.82 9.70 -12.28
CA TYR A 136 -13.73 9.39 -10.86
C TYR A 136 -12.28 9.12 -10.45
N MET A 137 -11.97 9.24 -9.14
CA MET A 137 -10.65 8.98 -8.57
C MET A 137 -10.70 7.80 -7.62
N LEU A 138 -9.84 6.82 -7.86
CA LEU A 138 -9.49 5.76 -6.92
C LEU A 138 -8.26 6.22 -6.12
N CYS A 139 -8.45 6.49 -4.84
CA CYS A 139 -7.47 7.11 -3.96
C CYS A 139 -6.57 6.04 -3.32
N ALA A 140 -5.38 5.80 -3.89
CA ALA A 140 -4.39 4.88 -3.33
C ALA A 140 -3.52 5.54 -2.26
N SER A 141 -4.12 6.36 -1.46
CA SER A 141 -3.65 6.95 -0.21
C SER A 141 -4.83 7.72 0.39
N ALA A 142 -4.98 7.68 1.69
CA ALA A 142 -6.03 8.38 2.40
C ALA A 142 -5.96 9.91 2.21
N TYR A 143 -4.78 10.43 1.92
CA TYR A 143 -4.56 11.88 1.68
C TYR A 143 -4.88 12.32 0.25
N THR A 144 -5.11 11.38 -0.68
CA THR A 144 -5.35 11.69 -2.10
C THR A 144 -6.59 12.55 -2.31
N ALA A 145 -7.69 12.23 -1.63
CA ALA A 145 -8.95 12.97 -1.75
C ALA A 145 -8.77 14.45 -1.36
N GLN A 146 -8.06 14.71 -0.24
CA GLN A 146 -7.75 16.09 0.19
C GLN A 146 -6.87 16.82 -0.81
N ASP A 147 -5.82 16.16 -1.31
CA ASP A 147 -4.87 16.77 -2.23
C ASP A 147 -5.57 17.21 -3.53
N TYR A 148 -6.46 16.38 -4.09
CA TYR A 148 -7.22 16.73 -5.29
C TYR A 148 -8.34 17.73 -5.01
N ALA A 149 -8.98 17.69 -3.84
CA ALA A 149 -10.00 18.66 -3.46
C ALA A 149 -9.44 20.09 -3.43
N LYS A 150 -8.19 20.29 -3.00
CA LYS A 150 -7.49 21.58 -3.07
C LYS A 150 -7.45 22.15 -4.49
N THR A 151 -7.39 21.29 -5.52
CA THR A 151 -7.40 21.73 -6.93
C THR A 151 -8.82 21.97 -7.47
N GLY A 152 -9.87 21.78 -6.68
CA GLY A 152 -11.27 21.84 -7.12
C GLY A 152 -11.66 20.71 -8.08
N CYS A 153 -10.91 19.60 -8.07
CA CYS A 153 -11.13 18.42 -8.92
C CYS A 153 -11.69 17.25 -8.11
N TYR A 154 -12.44 16.39 -8.78
CA TYR A 154 -13.02 15.14 -8.24
C TYR A 154 -13.88 15.30 -6.99
N LEU A 155 -14.41 16.48 -6.73
CA LEU A 155 -15.29 16.74 -5.59
C LEU A 155 -16.46 15.74 -5.59
N ASN A 156 -16.64 15.02 -4.47
CA ASN A 156 -17.65 13.94 -4.31
C ASN A 156 -17.51 12.75 -5.27
N ARG A 157 -16.35 12.61 -5.95
CA ARG A 157 -16.08 11.55 -6.92
C ARG A 157 -14.75 10.81 -6.62
N THR A 158 -14.41 10.72 -5.35
CA THR A 158 -13.24 10.04 -4.81
C THR A 158 -13.67 8.78 -4.06
N TYR A 159 -12.96 7.68 -4.28
CA TYR A 159 -13.22 6.40 -3.63
C TYR A 159 -11.95 5.86 -3.00
N GLU A 160 -12.09 5.21 -1.85
CA GLU A 160 -10.99 4.51 -1.20
C GLU A 160 -10.46 3.41 -2.09
N TRP A 161 -9.16 3.32 -2.16
CA TRP A 161 -8.46 2.34 -2.98
C TRP A 161 -7.07 2.08 -2.42
N GLY A 162 -6.42 1.01 -2.90
CA GLY A 162 -5.08 0.68 -2.45
C GLY A 162 -4.32 -0.23 -3.39
N TYR A 163 -3.24 -0.80 -2.88
CA TYR A 163 -2.58 -1.96 -3.44
C TYR A 163 -3.13 -3.21 -2.78
N PHE A 164 -3.24 -4.28 -3.58
CA PHE A 164 -3.79 -5.55 -3.14
C PHE A 164 -2.79 -6.67 -3.41
N PRO A 165 -1.68 -6.74 -2.65
CA PRO A 165 -0.71 -7.82 -2.80
C PRO A 165 -1.35 -9.17 -2.51
N LYS A 166 -0.68 -10.25 -2.91
CA LYS A 166 -1.19 -11.61 -2.76
C LYS A 166 -1.57 -11.89 -1.30
N THR A 167 -2.84 -12.18 -1.09
CA THR A 167 -3.39 -12.56 0.21
C THR A 167 -3.17 -14.05 0.44
N LYS A 168 -2.48 -14.40 1.52
CA LYS A 168 -2.37 -15.78 1.99
C LYS A 168 -3.43 -16.05 3.05
N ARG A 169 -4.06 -17.22 2.97
CA ARG A 169 -5.03 -17.68 3.97
C ARG A 169 -4.34 -18.67 4.90
N TYR A 170 -4.35 -18.39 6.17
CA TYR A 170 -3.76 -19.21 7.23
C TYR A 170 -4.84 -19.72 8.18
N ASP A 171 -4.56 -20.85 8.83
CA ASP A 171 -5.13 -21.11 10.13
C ASP A 171 -4.49 -20.11 11.11
N ILE A 172 -5.26 -19.12 11.56
CA ILE A 172 -4.72 -18.04 12.38
C ILE A 172 -4.29 -18.53 13.77
N ASP A 173 -4.94 -19.57 14.31
CA ASP A 173 -4.59 -20.13 15.60
C ASP A 173 -3.28 -20.89 15.52
N GLU A 174 -3.09 -21.68 14.46
CA GLU A 174 -1.84 -22.38 14.18
C GLU A 174 -0.68 -21.38 13.95
N MET A 175 -0.92 -20.33 13.15
CA MET A 175 0.08 -19.30 12.88
C MET A 175 0.52 -18.58 14.14
N MET A 176 -0.44 -18.15 14.98
CA MET A 176 -0.12 -17.52 16.26
C MET A 176 0.58 -18.47 17.22
N GLY A 177 0.23 -19.76 17.22
CA GLY A 177 0.92 -20.80 17.95
C GLY A 177 2.39 -20.97 17.51
N LYS A 178 2.66 -20.95 16.21
CA LYS A 178 4.03 -21.01 15.65
C LYS A 178 4.87 -19.80 16.04
N LYS A 179 4.33 -18.59 16.02
CA LYS A 179 5.01 -17.39 16.52
C LYS A 179 5.43 -17.55 18.00
N LEU A 180 4.63 -18.27 18.79
CA LEU A 180 4.94 -18.57 20.19
C LEU A 180 6.03 -19.62 20.35
N SER A 181 6.03 -20.68 19.53
CA SER A 181 6.94 -21.82 19.64
C SER A 181 8.33 -21.53 19.05
N ALA A 182 8.44 -20.75 17.99
CA ALA A 182 9.70 -20.34 17.39
C ALA A 182 10.64 -19.60 18.37
N ARG A 183 10.08 -19.00 19.42
CA ARG A 183 10.82 -18.32 20.50
C ARG A 183 11.55 -19.28 21.43
N SER A 184 11.17 -20.56 21.45
CA SER A 184 11.74 -21.56 22.38
C SER A 184 13.01 -22.20 21.83
N ALA A 185 13.28 -22.09 20.56
CA ALA A 185 14.42 -22.71 19.88
C ALA A 185 15.63 -21.77 19.89
N GLY A 186 16.47 -21.86 20.91
CA GLY A 186 17.80 -21.24 20.92
C GLY A 186 17.99 -20.03 21.82
N TRP A 187 16.98 -19.57 22.57
CA TRP A 187 17.08 -18.41 23.47
C TRP A 187 16.89 -18.78 24.94
N LYS A 188 17.71 -18.18 25.80
CA LYS A 188 17.62 -18.39 27.26
C LYS A 188 16.29 -17.91 27.87
N HIS A 189 15.61 -16.98 27.20
CA HIS A 189 14.29 -16.44 27.61
C HIS A 189 13.42 -16.16 26.38
N PRO A 190 12.10 -16.40 26.43
CA PRO A 190 11.17 -16.05 25.36
C PRO A 190 11.09 -14.51 25.20
N CYS A 191 11.60 -13.97 24.12
CA CYS A 191 11.54 -12.56 23.79
C CYS A 191 10.65 -12.29 22.56
N ALA A 192 10.10 -11.09 22.45
CA ALA A 192 9.30 -10.70 21.31
C ALA A 192 10.21 -10.43 20.09
N SER A 193 9.74 -10.82 18.89
CA SER A 193 10.40 -10.50 17.64
C SER A 193 9.80 -9.26 16.99
N ILE A 194 10.64 -8.30 16.64
CA ILE A 194 10.29 -7.06 15.96
C ILE A 194 10.89 -7.12 14.55
N LEU A 195 10.10 -6.79 13.53
CA LEU A 195 10.54 -6.75 12.15
C LEU A 195 10.36 -5.35 11.57
N TRP A 196 11.38 -4.90 10.87
CA TRP A 196 11.31 -3.78 9.94
C TRP A 196 11.75 -4.27 8.56
N ALA A 197 11.02 -3.97 7.49
CA ALA A 197 11.39 -4.37 6.13
C ALA A 197 11.08 -3.27 5.12
N GLY A 198 12.07 -2.91 4.28
CA GLY A 198 11.94 -1.89 3.26
C GLY A 198 13.28 -1.46 2.67
N ARG A 199 13.27 -0.55 1.71
CA ARG A 199 14.50 0.08 1.23
C ARG A 199 15.11 0.93 2.35
N LEU A 200 16.41 0.85 2.54
CA LEU A 200 17.14 1.65 3.54
C LEU A 200 17.40 3.06 3.01
N ILE A 201 16.34 3.87 2.96
CA ILE A 201 16.34 5.25 2.42
C ILE A 201 15.64 6.22 3.36
N GLY A 202 15.96 7.51 3.26
CA GLY A 202 15.51 8.55 4.21
C GLY A 202 14.00 8.55 4.47
N LEU A 203 13.16 8.47 3.44
CA LEU A 203 11.69 8.52 3.62
C LEU A 203 11.10 7.34 4.42
N LYS A 204 11.85 6.23 4.55
CA LYS A 204 11.43 5.03 5.28
C LYS A 204 11.81 5.07 6.76
N HIS A 205 12.73 5.94 7.13
CA HIS A 205 13.23 6.13 8.49
C HIS A 205 13.64 4.83 9.22
N PRO A 206 14.52 3.97 8.64
CA PRO A 206 15.01 2.78 9.33
C PRO A 206 15.82 3.12 10.60
N ASP A 207 16.46 4.28 10.64
CA ASP A 207 17.19 4.84 11.75
C ASP A 207 16.33 5.03 13.03
N VAL A 208 15.04 5.35 12.86
CA VAL A 208 14.07 5.44 13.96
C VAL A 208 13.93 4.07 14.66
N SER A 209 13.97 2.96 13.91
CA SER A 209 13.90 1.62 14.49
C SER A 209 15.11 1.30 15.37
N ILE A 210 16.31 1.78 15.01
CA ILE A 210 17.52 1.59 15.81
C ILE A 210 17.47 2.47 17.08
N ARG A 211 17.00 3.72 16.98
CA ARG A 211 16.82 4.57 18.17
C ARG A 211 15.77 3.99 19.13
N LEU A 212 14.69 3.47 18.60
CA LEU A 212 13.70 2.74 19.40
C LEU A 212 14.32 1.53 20.12
N ALA A 213 15.12 0.72 19.42
CA ALA A 213 15.79 -0.44 20.03
C ALA A 213 16.71 -0.03 21.18
N ALA A 214 17.47 1.07 21.01
CA ALA A 214 18.31 1.61 22.08
C ALA A 214 17.49 2.01 23.32
N ALA A 215 16.40 2.74 23.12
CA ALA A 215 15.52 3.15 24.22
C ALA A 215 14.85 1.96 24.94
N LEU A 216 14.45 0.93 24.20
CA LEU A 216 13.90 -0.30 24.76
C LEU A 216 14.95 -1.08 25.56
N LYS A 217 16.17 -1.21 25.04
CA LYS A 217 17.28 -1.89 25.74
C LYS A 217 17.66 -1.17 27.03
N GLU A 218 17.77 0.16 27.00
CA GLU A 218 18.06 0.98 28.18
C GLU A 218 17.01 0.76 29.30
N LYS A 219 15.76 0.55 28.92
CA LYS A 219 14.64 0.25 29.85
C LYS A 219 14.54 -1.23 30.25
N GLY A 220 15.48 -2.07 29.81
CA GLY A 220 15.58 -3.48 30.21
C GLY A 220 14.63 -4.41 29.46
N TYR A 221 14.03 -4.00 28.34
CA TYR A 221 13.20 -4.88 27.52
C TYR A 221 14.04 -5.94 26.80
N SER A 222 13.54 -7.17 26.78
CA SER A 222 14.10 -8.28 26.02
C SER A 222 13.34 -8.45 24.70
N PHE A 223 14.02 -8.25 23.58
CA PHE A 223 13.48 -8.39 22.22
C PHE A 223 14.57 -8.76 21.22
N LYS A 224 14.16 -9.19 20.03
CA LYS A 224 15.02 -9.27 18.84
C LYS A 224 14.40 -8.46 17.72
N MET A 225 15.22 -7.66 17.06
CA MET A 225 14.81 -6.87 15.92
C MET A 225 15.57 -7.32 14.67
N SER A 226 14.84 -7.66 13.62
CA SER A 226 15.40 -7.93 12.30
C SER A 226 15.09 -6.75 11.37
N ILE A 227 16.11 -6.29 10.64
CA ILE A 227 15.99 -5.25 9.62
C ILE A 227 16.30 -5.87 8.26
N ILE A 228 15.32 -5.87 7.34
CA ILE A 228 15.45 -6.45 6.01
C ILE A 228 15.42 -5.33 4.97
N GLY A 229 16.41 -5.33 4.09
CA GLY A 229 16.51 -4.41 2.96
C GLY A 229 17.92 -3.96 2.67
N ASN A 230 18.04 -3.12 1.65
CA ASN A 230 19.28 -2.43 1.29
C ASN A 230 18.98 -0.99 0.89
N GLY A 231 20.01 -0.16 0.80
CA GLY A 231 19.88 1.23 0.37
C GLY A 231 21.02 2.12 0.85
N GLU A 232 20.90 3.40 0.53
CA GLU A 232 21.92 4.42 0.80
C GLU A 232 22.24 4.60 2.30
N MET A 233 21.34 4.23 3.19
CA MET A 233 21.53 4.36 4.64
C MET A 233 22.21 3.14 5.29
N GLU A 234 22.53 2.07 4.55
CA GLU A 234 23.00 0.80 5.12
C GLU A 234 24.22 0.98 6.03
N GLN A 235 25.26 1.68 5.58
CA GLN A 235 26.45 1.92 6.38
C GLN A 235 26.15 2.75 7.63
N GLN A 236 25.34 3.80 7.50
CA GLN A 236 24.92 4.63 8.64
C GLN A 236 24.21 3.79 9.72
N LEU A 237 23.36 2.84 9.29
CA LEU A 237 22.63 1.98 10.23
C LEU A 237 23.55 1.00 10.94
N HIS A 238 24.54 0.42 10.25
CA HIS A 238 25.58 -0.40 10.88
C HIS A 238 26.36 0.37 11.93
N ASP A 239 26.81 1.58 11.59
CA ASP A 239 27.54 2.44 12.53
C ASP A 239 26.69 2.75 13.77
N MET A 240 25.41 3.07 13.59
CA MET A 240 24.48 3.33 14.70
C MET A 240 24.28 2.10 15.62
N ILE A 241 24.23 0.89 15.06
CA ILE A 241 24.09 -0.36 15.83
C ILE A 241 25.33 -0.56 16.69
N CYS A 242 26.53 -0.44 16.11
CA CYS A 242 27.79 -0.57 16.84
C CYS A 242 27.93 0.49 17.94
N ASP A 243 27.73 1.78 17.60
CA ASP A 243 27.88 2.89 18.54
C ASP A 243 26.97 2.78 19.77
N LYS A 244 25.78 2.19 19.57
CA LYS A 244 24.80 1.98 20.64
C LYS A 244 24.87 0.60 21.30
N ASN A 245 25.86 -0.23 20.92
CA ASN A 245 26.04 -1.60 21.40
C ASN A 245 24.76 -2.44 21.28
N LEU A 246 24.13 -2.49 20.09
CA LEU A 246 22.85 -3.16 19.83
C LEU A 246 23.01 -4.49 19.06
N ASP A 247 24.24 -4.95 18.78
CA ASP A 247 24.53 -6.17 18.02
C ASP A 247 23.95 -7.43 18.66
N ASP A 248 23.69 -7.40 19.96
CA ASP A 248 23.07 -8.48 20.71
C ASP A 248 21.54 -8.58 20.51
N CYS A 249 20.90 -7.52 20.01
CA CYS A 249 19.42 -7.46 19.86
C CYS A 249 18.94 -7.04 18.47
N ILE A 250 19.82 -6.52 17.59
CA ILE A 250 19.48 -6.16 16.21
C ILE A 250 20.30 -6.98 15.24
N GLU A 251 19.65 -7.47 14.17
CA GLU A 251 20.27 -8.14 13.05
C GLU A 251 19.84 -7.49 11.74
N MET A 252 20.81 -7.06 10.92
CA MET A 252 20.58 -6.61 9.55
C MET A 252 20.73 -7.81 8.59
N LEU A 253 19.63 -8.16 7.92
CA LEU A 253 19.54 -9.38 7.11
C LEU A 253 19.78 -9.13 5.60
N GLY A 254 20.03 -7.88 5.19
CA GLY A 254 20.21 -7.51 3.80
C GLY A 254 18.93 -7.58 2.96
N ALA A 255 19.09 -7.51 1.64
CA ALA A 255 17.96 -7.57 0.70
C ALA A 255 17.47 -9.03 0.55
N MET A 256 16.16 -9.19 0.48
CA MET A 256 15.48 -10.48 0.32
C MET A 256 14.41 -10.43 -0.76
N SER A 257 14.07 -11.58 -1.33
CA SER A 257 12.91 -11.71 -2.21
C SER A 257 11.60 -11.45 -1.45
N PRO A 258 10.52 -11.05 -2.13
CA PRO A 258 9.21 -10.83 -1.49
C PRO A 258 8.70 -12.04 -0.68
N ASP A 259 8.95 -13.25 -1.17
CA ASP A 259 8.54 -14.48 -0.47
C ASP A 259 9.36 -14.74 0.81
N GLU A 260 10.64 -14.41 0.82
CA GLU A 260 11.49 -14.49 2.02
C GLU A 260 11.07 -13.44 3.06
N VAL A 261 10.88 -12.18 2.64
CA VAL A 261 10.34 -11.13 3.53
C VAL A 261 9.03 -11.58 4.15
N ARG A 262 8.15 -12.21 3.35
CA ARG A 262 6.87 -12.74 3.83
C ARG A 262 7.04 -13.81 4.91
N LYS A 263 8.01 -14.72 4.77
CA LYS A 263 8.33 -15.74 5.81
C LYS A 263 8.78 -15.08 7.12
N HIS A 264 9.60 -14.02 7.03
CA HIS A 264 9.99 -13.26 8.22
C HIS A 264 8.80 -12.58 8.89
N MET A 265 7.86 -12.01 8.10
CA MET A 265 6.61 -11.45 8.64
C MET A 265 5.75 -12.52 9.32
N GLU A 266 5.67 -13.74 8.76
CA GLU A 266 4.95 -14.88 9.35
C GLU A 266 5.52 -15.29 10.72
N GLY A 267 6.82 -15.07 10.95
CA GLY A 267 7.51 -15.32 12.22
C GLY A 267 7.51 -14.15 13.21
N ALA A 268 7.36 -12.93 12.72
CA ALA A 268 7.47 -11.73 13.55
C ALA A 268 6.21 -11.46 14.38
N ASP A 269 6.41 -10.99 15.61
CA ASP A 269 5.33 -10.56 16.50
C ASP A 269 4.85 -9.15 16.20
N ILE A 270 5.79 -8.23 16.06
CA ILE A 270 5.57 -6.81 15.85
C ILE A 270 6.20 -6.42 14.53
N TYR A 271 5.49 -5.64 13.74
CA TYR A 271 6.01 -5.02 12.53
C TYR A 271 6.06 -3.50 12.70
N LEU A 272 7.23 -2.89 12.46
CA LEU A 272 7.41 -1.45 12.52
C LEU A 272 7.30 -0.85 11.13
N PHE A 273 6.46 0.18 10.98
CA PHE A 273 6.32 0.92 9.74
C PHE A 273 6.53 2.41 9.98
N THR A 274 7.76 2.87 9.76
CA THR A 274 8.27 4.16 10.22
C THR A 274 8.25 5.27 9.15
N SER A 275 7.78 4.99 7.93
CA SER A 275 7.79 5.94 6.82
C SER A 275 7.05 7.24 7.10
N ASP A 276 7.48 8.30 6.42
CA ASP A 276 6.87 9.62 6.47
C ASP A 276 5.78 9.85 5.39
N PHE A 277 5.34 11.10 5.21
CA PHE A 277 4.33 11.50 4.23
C PHE A 277 4.72 11.29 2.76
N ASN A 278 5.98 10.95 2.46
CA ASN A 278 6.43 10.59 1.11
C ASN A 278 6.06 9.15 0.74
N GLU A 279 5.69 8.32 1.72
CA GLU A 279 5.12 7.00 1.47
C GLU A 279 3.71 7.13 0.85
N GLY A 280 3.57 6.66 -0.39
CA GLY A 280 2.29 6.76 -1.10
C GLY A 280 1.23 5.86 -0.48
N TRP A 281 1.45 4.55 -0.54
CA TRP A 281 0.59 3.52 0.06
C TRP A 281 1.32 2.74 1.13
N GLY A 282 2.37 2.01 0.75
CA GLY A 282 3.10 1.13 1.64
C GLY A 282 2.53 -0.29 1.67
N ALA A 283 2.67 -1.03 0.57
CA ALA A 283 2.11 -2.39 0.42
C ALA A 283 2.57 -3.39 1.50
N VAL A 284 3.74 -3.17 2.09
CA VAL A 284 4.25 -3.98 3.21
C VAL A 284 3.30 -3.97 4.42
N LEU A 285 2.45 -2.94 4.56
CA LEU A 285 1.41 -2.90 5.60
C LEU A 285 0.36 -4.00 5.36
N ASN A 286 -0.12 -4.15 4.13
CA ASN A 286 -1.04 -5.25 3.79
C ASN A 286 -0.42 -6.61 4.09
N GLU A 287 0.86 -6.79 3.75
CA GLU A 287 1.58 -8.05 3.90
C GLU A 287 1.84 -8.40 5.36
N SER A 288 2.30 -7.44 6.16
CA SER A 288 2.54 -7.63 7.59
C SER A 288 1.23 -7.88 8.37
N MET A 289 0.16 -7.13 8.09
CA MET A 289 -1.16 -7.38 8.64
C MET A 289 -1.70 -8.76 8.24
N ASN A 290 -1.56 -9.16 6.97
CA ASN A 290 -1.96 -10.50 6.51
C ASN A 290 -1.12 -11.62 7.13
N SER A 291 0.09 -11.32 7.61
CA SER A 291 0.94 -12.28 8.34
C SER A 291 0.66 -12.27 9.86
N GLY A 292 -0.39 -11.59 10.30
CA GLY A 292 -0.79 -11.53 11.71
C GLY A 292 0.24 -10.83 12.61
N CYS A 293 1.02 -9.88 12.08
CA CYS A 293 1.86 -9.03 12.90
C CYS A 293 1.01 -7.99 13.65
N ALA A 294 1.35 -7.72 14.91
CA ALA A 294 0.88 -6.51 15.59
C ALA A 294 1.65 -5.31 14.99
N VAL A 295 1.00 -4.53 14.14
CA VAL A 295 1.67 -3.44 13.44
C VAL A 295 1.69 -2.18 14.28
N VAL A 296 2.84 -1.49 14.33
CA VAL A 296 2.98 -0.13 14.84
C VAL A 296 3.40 0.76 13.66
N ALA A 297 2.54 1.68 13.26
CA ALA A 297 2.72 2.44 12.02
C ALA A 297 2.62 3.96 12.22
N SER A 298 3.43 4.70 11.48
CA SER A 298 3.34 6.17 11.40
C SER A 298 2.02 6.61 10.77
N HIS A 299 1.33 7.57 11.38
CA HIS A 299 0.09 8.14 10.86
C HIS A 299 0.26 8.79 9.47
N ALA A 300 1.49 9.14 9.10
CA ALA A 300 1.82 9.81 7.85
C ALA A 300 1.68 8.91 6.59
N ILE A 301 1.68 7.60 6.78
CA ILE A 301 1.65 6.61 5.69
C ILE A 301 0.27 6.57 5.05
N GLY A 302 0.23 6.61 3.72
CA GLY A 302 -1.03 6.74 2.98
C GLY A 302 -2.06 5.63 3.18
N ALA A 303 -1.63 4.39 3.51
CA ALA A 303 -2.54 3.27 3.76
C ALA A 303 -3.08 3.24 5.20
N VAL A 304 -2.37 3.86 6.15
CA VAL A 304 -2.69 3.73 7.58
C VAL A 304 -4.11 4.16 7.93
N PRO A 305 -4.62 5.33 7.48
CA PRO A 305 -5.98 5.73 7.82
C PRO A 305 -7.08 4.83 7.24
N PHE A 306 -6.75 4.03 6.20
CA PHE A 306 -7.69 3.10 5.57
C PHE A 306 -7.64 1.70 6.21
N LEU A 307 -6.44 1.23 6.57
CA LEU A 307 -6.25 -0.15 7.03
C LEU A 307 -6.24 -0.29 8.55
N ILE A 308 -5.78 0.73 9.28
CA ILE A 308 -5.61 0.65 10.72
C ILE A 308 -6.72 1.43 11.45
N LYS A 309 -7.44 0.70 12.29
CA LYS A 309 -8.25 1.26 13.39
C LYS A 309 -7.39 1.18 14.65
N ASP A 310 -6.87 2.34 15.09
CA ASP A 310 -5.92 2.41 16.20
C ASP A 310 -6.44 1.64 17.42
N THR A 311 -5.54 0.93 18.10
CA THR A 311 -5.81 0.06 19.26
C THR A 311 -6.72 -1.16 19.02
N VAL A 312 -7.19 -1.38 17.78
CA VAL A 312 -8.06 -2.50 17.42
C VAL A 312 -7.31 -3.53 16.56
N ASN A 313 -6.75 -3.12 15.42
CA ASN A 313 -6.07 -4.00 14.46
C ASN A 313 -4.65 -3.52 14.11
N GLY A 314 -4.13 -2.59 14.88
CA GLY A 314 -2.80 -1.99 14.78
C GLY A 314 -2.68 -0.84 15.76
N LEU A 315 -1.49 -0.31 15.93
CA LEU A 315 -1.21 0.88 16.71
C LEU A 315 -0.65 1.97 15.81
N VAL A 316 -1.17 3.19 15.98
CA VAL A 316 -0.73 4.36 15.22
C VAL A 316 0.10 5.25 16.13
N TYR A 317 1.19 5.81 15.61
CA TYR A 317 1.95 6.84 16.30
C TYR A 317 2.08 8.09 15.44
N GLN A 318 2.27 9.25 16.08
CA GLN A 318 2.48 10.51 15.40
C GLN A 318 3.85 10.54 14.74
N ASN A 319 3.91 10.81 13.45
CA ASN A 319 5.16 10.88 12.69
C ASN A 319 6.12 11.92 13.31
N GLY A 320 7.36 11.49 13.55
CA GLY A 320 8.40 12.29 14.22
C GLY A 320 8.35 12.25 15.76
N ASP A 321 7.34 11.63 16.36
CA ASP A 321 7.27 11.43 17.81
C ASP A 321 7.78 10.03 18.20
N GLU A 322 9.07 9.95 18.51
CA GLU A 322 9.74 8.71 18.92
C GLU A 322 9.30 8.25 20.32
N CYS A 323 8.91 9.17 21.20
CA CYS A 323 8.37 8.81 22.53
C CYS A 323 7.03 8.10 22.38
N HIS A 324 6.17 8.59 21.51
CA HIS A 324 4.91 7.92 21.22
C HIS A 324 5.11 6.56 20.55
N LEU A 325 6.02 6.46 19.57
CA LEU A 325 6.40 5.17 18.98
C LEU A 325 6.85 4.16 20.05
N GLU A 326 7.76 4.58 20.93
CA GLU A 326 8.25 3.75 22.04
C GLU A 326 7.09 3.29 22.95
N MET A 327 6.22 4.21 23.33
CA MET A 327 5.06 3.90 24.16
C MET A 327 4.16 2.82 23.52
N GLN A 328 3.87 2.94 22.23
CA GLN A 328 3.05 1.97 21.50
C GLN A 328 3.73 0.59 21.41
N VAL A 329 5.03 0.54 21.15
CA VAL A 329 5.76 -0.73 21.12
C VAL A 329 5.81 -1.39 22.49
N ARG A 330 6.05 -0.62 23.56
CA ARG A 330 6.04 -1.13 24.93
C ARG A 330 4.70 -1.77 25.31
N ARG A 331 3.57 -1.17 24.96
CA ARG A 331 2.24 -1.77 25.18
C ARG A 331 2.13 -3.18 24.59
N LEU A 332 2.74 -3.41 23.42
CA LEU A 332 2.75 -4.72 22.79
C LEU A 332 3.78 -5.67 23.41
N LEU A 333 4.89 -5.15 23.96
CA LEU A 333 5.88 -5.96 24.66
C LEU A 333 5.38 -6.40 26.03
N ASP A 334 4.71 -5.50 26.78
CA ASP A 334 4.19 -5.72 28.12
C ASP A 334 2.98 -6.69 28.15
N ASP A 335 2.11 -6.61 27.13
CA ASP A 335 0.91 -7.46 27.05
C ASP A 335 0.90 -8.34 25.78
N LYS A 336 1.30 -9.60 25.98
CA LYS A 336 1.30 -10.62 24.94
C LYS A 336 -0.10 -10.93 24.40
N ASN A 337 -1.12 -10.93 25.23
CA ASN A 337 -2.49 -11.23 24.81
C ASN A 337 -3.03 -10.11 23.93
N TYR A 338 -2.80 -8.87 24.34
CA TYR A 338 -3.14 -7.70 23.54
C TYR A 338 -2.41 -7.71 22.20
N ARG A 339 -1.10 -7.98 22.19
CA ARG A 339 -0.31 -8.13 20.96
C ARG A 339 -0.90 -9.18 20.01
N ASN A 340 -1.25 -10.35 20.54
CA ASN A 340 -1.85 -11.41 19.75
C ASN A 340 -3.24 -11.04 19.23
N GLN A 341 -4.05 -10.34 20.02
CA GLN A 341 -5.35 -9.83 19.61
C GLN A 341 -5.20 -8.85 18.43
N ILE A 342 -4.31 -7.86 18.54
CA ILE A 342 -4.04 -6.89 17.48
C ILE A 342 -3.62 -7.60 16.20
N GLY A 343 -2.70 -8.58 16.25
CA GLY A 343 -2.27 -9.35 15.09
C GLY A 343 -3.39 -10.16 14.43
N ARG A 344 -4.28 -10.74 15.21
CA ARG A 344 -5.47 -11.46 14.71
C ARG A 344 -6.44 -10.53 13.98
N GLU A 345 -6.71 -9.37 14.54
CA GLU A 345 -7.61 -8.38 13.94
C GLU A 345 -6.97 -7.75 12.69
N ALA A 346 -5.64 -7.55 12.68
CA ALA A 346 -4.89 -7.17 11.49
C ALA A 346 -5.11 -8.18 10.35
N TYR A 347 -4.90 -9.48 10.62
CA TYR A 347 -5.12 -10.55 9.64
C TYR A 347 -6.56 -10.55 9.12
N LYS A 348 -7.58 -10.47 9.99
CA LYS A 348 -9.00 -10.44 9.60
C LYS A 348 -9.32 -9.25 8.70
N THR A 349 -8.73 -8.09 8.95
CA THR A 349 -8.91 -6.89 8.13
C THR A 349 -8.53 -7.15 6.68
N ILE A 350 -7.40 -7.82 6.46
CA ILE A 350 -6.92 -8.12 5.09
C ILE A 350 -7.78 -9.20 4.45
N ILE A 351 -8.01 -10.33 5.11
CA ILE A 351 -8.71 -11.45 4.46
C ILE A 351 -10.19 -11.17 4.20
N ASN A 352 -10.83 -10.30 5.00
CA ASN A 352 -12.24 -10.00 4.87
C ASN A 352 -12.52 -8.74 4.04
N MET A 353 -11.63 -7.73 4.07
CA MET A 353 -11.91 -6.42 3.47
C MET A 353 -10.88 -6.00 2.43
N TRP A 354 -9.59 -5.91 2.80
CA TRP A 354 -8.56 -5.28 1.97
C TRP A 354 -7.77 -6.30 1.14
N ASN A 355 -8.49 -7.16 0.38
CA ASN A 355 -7.92 -8.15 -0.53
C ASN A 355 -8.39 -7.93 -1.97
N ALA A 356 -7.70 -8.57 -2.91
CA ALA A 356 -7.90 -8.41 -4.34
C ALA A 356 -9.31 -8.84 -4.81
N ASP A 357 -9.82 -9.97 -4.29
CA ASP A 357 -11.13 -10.50 -4.68
C ASP A 357 -12.26 -9.55 -4.28
N ASN A 358 -12.22 -9.05 -3.04
CA ASN A 358 -13.21 -8.10 -2.55
C ASN A 358 -13.11 -6.76 -3.29
N ALA A 359 -11.91 -6.25 -3.52
CA ALA A 359 -11.68 -5.02 -4.27
C ALA A 359 -12.22 -5.11 -5.71
N ALA A 360 -11.97 -6.22 -6.40
CA ALA A 360 -12.47 -6.46 -7.76
C ALA A 360 -14.01 -6.55 -7.81
N ASN A 361 -14.62 -7.26 -6.88
CA ASN A 361 -16.07 -7.37 -6.79
C ASN A 361 -16.74 -6.01 -6.50
N ARG A 362 -16.21 -5.27 -5.52
CA ARG A 362 -16.70 -3.92 -5.18
C ARG A 362 -16.50 -2.93 -6.31
N PHE A 363 -15.36 -2.99 -7.01
CA PHE A 363 -15.11 -2.14 -8.16
C PHE A 363 -16.13 -2.38 -9.28
N LEU A 364 -16.41 -3.64 -9.62
CA LEU A 364 -17.42 -3.97 -10.64
C LEU A 364 -18.83 -3.54 -10.22
N THR A 365 -19.16 -3.68 -8.94
CA THR A 365 -20.44 -3.23 -8.38
C THR A 365 -20.56 -1.70 -8.49
N LEU A 366 -19.54 -0.97 -8.07
CA LEU A 366 -19.48 0.50 -8.18
C LEU A 366 -19.58 0.95 -9.66
N ALA A 367 -18.77 0.35 -10.54
CA ALA A 367 -18.76 0.72 -11.95
C ALA A 367 -20.13 0.49 -12.62
N LYS A 368 -20.80 -0.64 -12.34
CA LYS A 368 -22.15 -0.92 -12.83
C LYS A 368 -23.18 0.08 -12.30
N SER A 369 -23.10 0.45 -11.02
CA SER A 369 -24.02 1.43 -10.42
C SER A 369 -23.86 2.81 -11.05
N LEU A 370 -22.61 3.28 -11.20
CA LEU A 370 -22.31 4.56 -11.82
C LEU A 370 -22.74 4.64 -13.30
N GLN A 371 -22.62 3.54 -14.05
CA GLN A 371 -23.11 3.48 -15.45
C GLN A 371 -24.62 3.59 -15.56
N LYS A 372 -25.35 3.09 -14.58
CA LYS A 372 -26.82 3.19 -14.52
C LYS A 372 -27.32 4.54 -13.98
N GLY A 373 -26.41 5.44 -13.56
CA GLY A 373 -26.76 6.69 -12.90
C GLY A 373 -27.34 6.52 -11.50
N ASN A 374 -27.19 5.34 -10.90
CA ASN A 374 -27.61 5.07 -9.53
C ASN A 374 -26.60 5.68 -8.55
N GLY A 375 -26.96 5.74 -7.26
CA GLY A 375 -26.13 6.34 -6.22
C GLY A 375 -24.72 5.73 -6.14
N ALA A 376 -23.80 6.53 -5.64
CA ALA A 376 -22.37 6.24 -5.57
C ALA A 376 -21.90 5.76 -4.19
N ASP A 377 -22.77 5.79 -3.18
CA ASP A 377 -22.48 5.39 -1.80
C ASP A 377 -23.01 3.96 -1.56
N LEU A 378 -22.20 2.99 -1.99
CA LEU A 378 -22.58 1.57 -1.96
C LEU A 378 -21.96 0.82 -0.79
N PHE A 379 -20.92 1.40 -0.19
CA PHE A 379 -20.12 0.74 0.85
C PHE A 379 -19.76 1.77 1.92
N ASP A 380 -19.86 1.37 3.19
CA ASP A 380 -19.58 2.24 4.34
C ASP A 380 -18.07 2.41 4.57
N ASP A 381 -17.27 1.37 4.27
CA ASP A 381 -15.81 1.35 4.47
C ASP A 381 -15.12 0.47 3.41
N GLY A 382 -13.78 0.51 3.39
CA GLY A 382 -12.96 -0.36 2.56
C GLY A 382 -12.91 0.03 1.08
N PRO A 383 -12.38 -0.84 0.20
CA PRO A 383 -12.20 -0.50 -1.22
C PRO A 383 -13.52 -0.10 -1.87
N CYS A 384 -13.49 0.98 -2.66
CA CYS A 384 -14.65 1.58 -3.34
C CYS A 384 -15.69 2.25 -2.44
N SER A 385 -15.50 2.38 -1.12
CA SER A 385 -16.26 3.33 -0.31
C SER A 385 -15.88 4.77 -0.66
N LYS A 386 -16.68 5.74 -0.24
CA LYS A 386 -16.36 7.16 -0.43
C LYS A 386 -15.12 7.55 0.37
N ALA A 387 -14.10 8.06 -0.34
CA ALA A 387 -12.91 8.56 0.32
C ALA A 387 -13.19 9.88 1.04
N GLN A 388 -12.97 9.89 2.34
CA GLN A 388 -13.11 11.08 3.19
C GLN A 388 -11.93 12.03 2.97
N ILE A 389 -12.15 13.32 3.24
CA ILE A 389 -11.07 14.31 3.25
C ILE A 389 -10.34 14.24 4.57
N ILE A 390 -9.18 13.59 4.57
CA ILE A 390 -8.33 13.40 5.74
C ILE A 390 -7.17 14.39 5.68
N LYS A 391 -7.01 15.20 6.75
CA LYS A 391 -5.90 16.16 6.87
C LYS A 391 -4.64 15.47 7.38
N ASN A 392 -3.45 16.05 7.12
CA ASN A 392 -2.20 15.48 7.61
C ASN A 392 -2.12 15.34 9.14
N ASN A 393 -2.86 16.15 9.87
CA ASN A 393 -2.94 16.10 11.34
C ASN A 393 -4.21 15.40 11.86
N TRP A 394 -4.70 14.39 11.14
CA TRP A 394 -5.89 13.63 11.53
C TRP A 394 -5.69 12.81 12.82
N PHE A 395 -4.45 12.50 13.11
CA PHE A 395 -4.04 11.78 14.30
C PHE A 395 -3.15 12.70 15.14
N THR A 396 -3.60 13.00 16.35
CA THR A 396 -2.87 13.74 17.38
C THR A 396 -2.98 12.97 18.68
N CYS A 397 -1.88 12.85 19.39
CA CYS A 397 -1.82 12.23 20.71
C CYS A 397 -2.46 13.12 21.76
#